data_d76c750ce66b54f2ef552990fc6e58c9
#
_entry.id   d76c750ce66b54f2ef552990fc6e58c9
#
_cell.length_a   1.000
_cell.length_b   1.000
_cell.length_c   1.000
_cell.angle_alpha   90.00
_cell.angle_beta   90.00
_cell.angle_gamma   90.00
#
_symmetry.space_group_name_H-M   'P 1'
#
loop_
_entity.id
_entity.type
_entity.pdbx_description
1 polymer ?
#
loop_
_entity_poly.entity_id
_entity_poly.type
_entity_poly.pdbx_seq_one_letter_code
_entity_poly.pdbx_strand_id
1 'polypeptide(L)'
;MFEMLGHYRHLWWAFIIPGIGAALSSLFLEKIIKEGAGHGVPEVVYSVSRYGGLMRFRSSFSRLISSCLTIGSGGSAGPEAPVVMSGAAIGSNIAQLFSLNDRQRVALVGCGTAGALAAIFNAPIAGLVFTIEVIVGEWSALNIVPIAVASVFGAQVSRFLQGNQIAFTHLQFNVDPIDTIACLGLAVVAAIVSISLTRALRLSRRVSRYIDSPVWVRAALGGCAVGIVGFFLPDVLGEGYHSIQAMVEGTFSNGLLLVVLLVFAKILATSLTLGWGGSGGIFAPCLVIGSFTGLMYHRFIEILWPGIAWVNEGCFALLGMAGLISGMLQAPLTGMFLIVEITGGYEVILPLILVSAIATTLCHSFEPASFYMKDLVEKGHFLRPRTDARVLADLCVSELVEKDCIVVTKDMKLGDFVKIMQKSHRNFFPVEDENSREFLGLIHLDDIREYLFDPLFYETVFLEQIMDTQVQTVGLDDDLSDVLDRMDAANLFSMPVVANNQFIGMISKATLLDKYRNELIVQTNH
;
A
#
# COMPACT_ATOMS: atom_id res chain seq x y z
N MET A 1 17.67 21.53 -16.35
CA MET A 1 17.79 22.04 -14.95
C MET A 1 19.01 21.41 -14.25
N PHE A 2 19.30 20.11 -14.40
CA PHE A 2 20.53 19.48 -13.87
C PHE A 2 21.81 20.11 -14.42
N GLU A 3 21.90 20.38 -15.71
CA GLU A 3 23.02 21.13 -16.33
C GLU A 3 23.14 22.55 -15.76
N MET A 4 22.00 23.20 -15.43
CA MET A 4 22.03 24.50 -14.76
C MET A 4 22.60 24.41 -13.34
N LEU A 5 22.22 23.37 -12.56
CA LEU A 5 22.79 23.18 -11.21
C LEU A 5 24.30 22.90 -11.26
N GLY A 6 24.79 22.21 -12.28
CA GLY A 6 26.23 22.05 -12.55
C GLY A 6 26.93 23.42 -12.79
N HIS A 7 26.28 24.33 -13.50
CA HIS A 7 26.79 25.70 -13.73
C HIS A 7 26.78 26.56 -12.45
N TYR A 8 25.78 26.37 -11.55
CA TYR A 8 25.64 27.11 -10.30
C TYR A 8 26.42 26.51 -9.12
N ARG A 9 27.14 25.40 -9.33
CA ARG A 9 27.99 24.76 -8.31
C ARG A 9 29.06 25.68 -7.72
N HIS A 10 29.41 26.75 -8.42
CA HIS A 10 30.32 27.80 -7.92
C HIS A 10 29.65 28.77 -6.94
N LEU A 11 28.31 28.69 -6.78
CA LEU A 11 27.58 29.58 -5.89
C LEU A 11 27.28 28.82 -4.58
N TRP A 12 27.93 29.25 -3.52
CA TRP A 12 27.81 28.66 -2.18
C TRP A 12 26.36 28.56 -1.66
N TRP A 13 25.44 29.41 -2.15
CA TRP A 13 24.01 29.36 -1.78
C TRP A 13 23.18 28.34 -2.56
N ALA A 14 23.74 27.61 -3.52
CA ALA A 14 23.00 26.63 -4.33
C ALA A 14 22.40 25.49 -3.49
N PHE A 15 22.94 25.23 -2.30
CA PHE A 15 22.39 24.22 -1.38
C PHE A 15 20.99 24.57 -0.84
N ILE A 16 20.53 25.85 -0.96
CA ILE A 16 19.20 26.28 -0.52
C ILE A 16 18.12 25.90 -1.54
N ILE A 17 18.47 25.69 -2.80
CA ILE A 17 17.52 25.45 -3.89
C ILE A 17 16.61 24.23 -3.62
N PRO A 18 17.12 23.06 -3.20
CA PRO A 18 16.27 21.93 -2.85
C PRO A 18 15.33 22.21 -1.68
N GLY A 19 15.75 23.07 -0.74
CA GLY A 19 14.93 23.54 0.37
C GLY A 19 13.75 24.38 -0.08
N ILE A 20 13.96 25.32 -1.00
CA ILE A 20 12.90 26.16 -1.57
C ILE A 20 11.89 25.29 -2.34
N GLY A 21 12.37 24.37 -3.20
CA GLY A 21 11.49 23.52 -3.97
C GLY A 21 10.66 22.56 -3.10
N ALA A 22 11.25 21.97 -2.07
CA ALA A 22 10.54 21.14 -1.12
C ALA A 22 9.49 21.93 -0.31
N ALA A 23 9.82 23.14 0.11
CA ALA A 23 8.87 24.04 0.79
C ALA A 23 7.69 24.42 -0.11
N LEU A 24 7.93 24.81 -1.35
CA LEU A 24 6.88 25.16 -2.33
C LEU A 24 5.99 23.95 -2.63
N SER A 25 6.58 22.78 -2.80
CA SER A 25 5.87 21.51 -2.98
C SER A 25 4.92 21.20 -1.82
N SER A 26 5.41 21.33 -0.60
CA SER A 26 4.63 21.09 0.61
C SER A 26 3.53 22.13 0.81
N LEU A 27 3.82 23.43 0.57
CA LEU A 27 2.82 24.51 0.61
C LEU A 27 1.71 24.31 -0.42
N PHE A 28 2.06 23.88 -1.64
CA PHE A 28 1.09 23.58 -2.69
C PHE A 28 0.12 22.49 -2.24
N LEU A 29 0.64 21.38 -1.70
CA LEU A 29 -0.21 20.27 -1.22
C LEU A 29 -1.08 20.69 -0.03
N GLU A 30 -0.51 21.38 0.96
CA GLU A 30 -1.21 21.72 2.21
C GLU A 30 -2.24 22.84 2.01
N LYS A 31 -1.90 23.92 1.30
CA LYS A 31 -2.73 25.12 1.19
C LYS A 31 -3.68 25.10 0.00
N ILE A 32 -3.23 24.60 -1.17
CA ILE A 32 -4.01 24.63 -2.41
C ILE A 32 -4.83 23.37 -2.57
N ILE A 33 -4.19 22.21 -2.44
CA ILE A 33 -4.85 20.91 -2.66
C ILE A 33 -5.58 20.43 -1.40
N LYS A 34 -5.07 20.80 -0.22
CA LYS A 34 -5.55 20.33 1.09
C LYS A 34 -5.41 18.81 1.25
N GLU A 35 -4.31 18.27 0.78
CA GLU A 35 -3.89 16.88 0.96
C GLU A 35 -2.60 16.84 1.77
N GLY A 36 -2.43 15.77 2.57
CA GLY A 36 -1.18 15.55 3.31
C GLY A 36 0.00 15.23 2.38
N ALA A 37 1.22 15.47 2.84
CA ALA A 37 2.40 14.97 2.17
C ALA A 37 2.37 13.43 2.13
N GLY A 38 2.49 12.83 0.94
CA GLY A 38 2.44 11.39 0.72
C GLY A 38 3.31 10.97 -0.47
N HIS A 39 3.44 9.65 -0.66
CA HIS A 39 4.35 9.08 -1.65
C HIS A 39 3.65 8.66 -2.96
N GLY A 40 2.32 8.80 -3.05
CA GLY A 40 1.52 8.47 -4.23
C GLY A 40 1.01 7.03 -4.25
N VAL A 41 1.89 6.03 -4.32
CA VAL A 41 1.50 4.60 -4.38
C VAL A 41 0.72 4.10 -3.15
N PRO A 42 1.13 4.41 -1.89
CA PRO A 42 0.34 4.01 -0.72
C PRO A 42 -1.09 4.53 -0.73
N GLU A 43 -1.32 5.73 -1.26
CA GLU A 43 -2.65 6.33 -1.38
C GLU A 43 -3.52 5.58 -2.40
N VAL A 44 -2.92 5.11 -3.51
CA VAL A 44 -3.63 4.27 -4.50
C VAL A 44 -4.01 2.93 -3.88
N VAL A 45 -3.06 2.26 -3.21
CA VAL A 45 -3.31 0.99 -2.51
C VAL A 45 -4.41 1.14 -1.45
N TYR A 46 -4.36 2.22 -0.67
CA TYR A 46 -5.39 2.52 0.33
C TYR A 46 -6.77 2.72 -0.30
N SER A 47 -6.84 3.48 -1.40
CA SER A 47 -8.08 3.68 -2.14
C SER A 47 -8.66 2.36 -2.68
N VAL A 48 -7.81 1.49 -3.26
CA VAL A 48 -8.21 0.17 -3.77
C VAL A 48 -8.66 -0.74 -2.64
N SER A 49 -7.93 -0.77 -1.52
CA SER A 49 -8.21 -1.71 -0.43
C SER A 49 -9.40 -1.31 0.44
N ARG A 50 -9.71 -0.01 0.59
CA ARG A 50 -10.70 0.47 1.56
C ARG A 50 -11.91 1.14 0.91
N TYR A 51 -11.73 1.77 -0.24
CA TYR A 51 -12.77 2.58 -0.91
C TYR A 51 -13.12 2.09 -2.31
N GLY A 52 -12.82 0.83 -2.65
CA GLY A 52 -13.13 0.28 -3.97
C GLY A 52 -12.56 1.12 -5.12
N GLY A 53 -11.37 1.70 -4.94
CA GLY A 53 -10.70 2.50 -5.96
C GLY A 53 -11.23 3.94 -6.11
N LEU A 54 -11.99 4.47 -5.17
CA LEU A 54 -12.50 5.84 -5.24
C LEU A 54 -11.40 6.87 -4.99
N MET A 55 -11.09 7.69 -5.98
CA MET A 55 -10.09 8.76 -5.91
C MET A 55 -10.66 10.10 -6.35
N ARG A 56 -10.16 11.19 -5.74
CA ARG A 56 -10.59 12.55 -6.07
C ARG A 56 -9.97 13.00 -7.39
N PHE A 57 -10.68 13.79 -8.19
CA PHE A 57 -10.16 14.34 -9.44
C PHE A 57 -8.84 15.13 -9.26
N ARG A 58 -8.71 15.86 -8.17
CA ARG A 58 -7.50 16.64 -7.86
C ARG A 58 -6.24 15.78 -7.77
N SER A 59 -6.36 14.52 -7.36
CA SER A 59 -5.25 13.58 -7.28
C SER A 59 -4.63 13.25 -8.64
N SER A 60 -5.32 13.51 -9.75
CA SER A 60 -4.81 13.32 -11.11
C SER A 60 -3.63 14.23 -11.47
N PHE A 61 -3.48 15.37 -10.80
CA PHE A 61 -2.39 16.32 -11.10
C PHE A 61 -1.64 16.82 -9.86
N SER A 62 -2.20 16.65 -8.66
CA SER A 62 -1.61 17.23 -7.44
C SER A 62 -0.19 16.74 -7.17
N ARG A 63 0.02 15.42 -7.31
CA ARG A 63 1.34 14.83 -7.06
C ARG A 63 2.34 15.10 -8.18
N LEU A 64 1.90 15.23 -9.42
CA LEU A 64 2.78 15.61 -10.53
C LEU A 64 3.38 16.98 -10.29
N ILE A 65 2.55 17.99 -9.99
CA ILE A 65 3.01 19.36 -9.76
C ILE A 65 3.94 19.42 -8.55
N SER A 66 3.55 18.79 -7.44
CA SER A 66 4.35 18.82 -6.21
C SER A 66 5.69 18.10 -6.36
N SER A 67 5.73 16.96 -7.05
CA SER A 67 6.98 16.24 -7.30
C SER A 67 7.91 16.97 -8.27
N CYS A 68 7.35 17.62 -9.31
CA CYS A 68 8.14 18.47 -10.20
C CYS A 68 8.87 19.59 -9.44
N LEU A 69 8.22 20.20 -8.43
CA LEU A 69 8.86 21.23 -7.59
C LEU A 69 9.99 20.64 -6.74
N THR A 70 9.76 19.46 -6.11
CA THR A 70 10.77 18.81 -5.26
C THR A 70 11.96 18.28 -6.08
N ILE A 71 11.69 17.50 -7.13
CA ILE A 71 12.72 16.84 -7.93
C ILE A 71 13.45 17.86 -8.80
N GLY A 72 12.69 18.77 -9.43
CA GLY A 72 13.25 19.82 -10.28
C GLY A 72 14.19 20.79 -9.55
N SER A 73 14.03 20.95 -8.24
CA SER A 73 14.96 21.72 -7.41
C SER A 73 16.17 20.93 -6.91
N GLY A 74 16.26 19.62 -7.16
CA GLY A 74 17.37 18.75 -6.75
C GLY A 74 17.05 17.81 -5.58
N GLY A 75 15.80 17.74 -5.12
CA GLY A 75 15.39 16.76 -4.12
C GLY A 75 15.60 15.33 -4.60
N SER A 76 16.12 14.45 -3.74
CA SER A 76 16.39 13.04 -4.06
C SER A 76 15.10 12.22 -4.00
N ALA A 77 14.37 12.15 -5.12
CA ALA A 77 13.12 11.41 -5.27
C ALA A 77 12.86 11.12 -6.76
N GLY A 78 11.91 10.21 -7.04
CA GLY A 78 11.51 9.84 -8.40
C GLY A 78 10.10 10.33 -8.78
N PRO A 79 9.82 10.55 -10.07
CA PRO A 79 8.52 10.98 -10.58
C PRO A 79 7.53 9.82 -10.73
N GLU A 80 7.96 8.56 -10.65
CA GLU A 80 7.18 7.37 -11.02
C GLU A 80 5.92 7.22 -10.15
N ALA A 81 6.07 7.32 -8.82
CA ALA A 81 4.94 7.18 -7.91
C ALA A 81 3.90 8.30 -8.08
N PRO A 82 4.26 9.57 -8.26
CA PRO A 82 3.36 10.64 -8.71
C PRO A 82 2.64 10.33 -10.03
N VAL A 83 3.35 9.82 -11.04
CA VAL A 83 2.77 9.45 -12.35
C VAL A 83 1.79 8.30 -12.20
N VAL A 84 2.15 7.26 -11.44
CA VAL A 84 1.27 6.12 -11.09
C VAL A 84 -0.01 6.61 -10.40
N MET A 85 0.10 7.49 -9.42
CA MET A 85 -1.06 8.05 -8.72
C MET A 85 -1.97 8.86 -9.67
N SER A 86 -1.38 9.62 -10.59
CA SER A 86 -2.14 10.38 -11.60
C SER A 86 -2.90 9.45 -12.53
N GLY A 87 -2.26 8.40 -13.06
CA GLY A 87 -2.89 7.39 -13.89
C GLY A 87 -4.03 6.66 -13.16
N ALA A 88 -3.78 6.24 -11.93
CA ALA A 88 -4.78 5.61 -11.06
C ALA A 88 -5.99 6.52 -10.84
N ALA A 89 -5.76 7.80 -10.53
CA ALA A 89 -6.82 8.78 -10.32
C ALA A 89 -7.63 9.05 -11.61
N ILE A 90 -6.99 9.10 -12.77
CA ILE A 90 -7.68 9.21 -14.07
C ILE A 90 -8.58 7.99 -14.29
N GLY A 91 -8.07 6.78 -14.10
CA GLY A 91 -8.86 5.54 -14.21
C GLY A 91 -10.06 5.53 -13.25
N SER A 92 -9.85 5.93 -11.99
CA SER A 92 -10.92 6.07 -11.01
C SER A 92 -11.99 7.09 -11.43
N ASN A 93 -11.59 8.27 -11.92
CA ASN A 93 -12.53 9.32 -12.31
C ASN A 93 -13.31 8.96 -13.58
N ILE A 94 -12.70 8.22 -14.53
CA ILE A 94 -13.43 7.66 -15.67
C ILE A 94 -14.50 6.68 -15.18
N ALA A 95 -14.17 5.78 -14.25
CA ALA A 95 -15.13 4.86 -13.68
C ALA A 95 -16.30 5.58 -12.98
N GLN A 96 -16.00 6.65 -12.23
CA GLN A 96 -17.03 7.49 -11.58
C GLN A 96 -17.93 8.19 -12.60
N LEU A 97 -17.35 8.72 -13.69
CA LEU A 97 -18.10 9.39 -14.75
C LEU A 97 -19.13 8.45 -15.41
N PHE A 98 -18.80 7.17 -15.58
CA PHE A 98 -19.69 6.15 -16.13
C PHE A 98 -20.50 5.40 -15.06
N SER A 99 -20.45 5.82 -13.79
CA SER A 99 -21.16 5.19 -12.65
C SER A 99 -20.89 3.68 -12.54
N LEU A 100 -19.67 3.27 -12.79
CA LEU A 100 -19.27 1.86 -12.73
C LEU A 100 -19.17 1.37 -11.27
N ASN A 101 -19.38 0.08 -11.08
CA ASN A 101 -19.26 -0.55 -9.76
C ASN A 101 -17.80 -0.60 -9.26
N ASP A 102 -17.62 -0.95 -7.99
CA ASP A 102 -16.32 -0.95 -7.31
C ASP A 102 -15.29 -1.86 -8.00
N ARG A 103 -15.71 -3.06 -8.46
CA ARG A 103 -14.82 -3.98 -9.19
C ARG A 103 -14.32 -3.39 -10.51
N GLN A 104 -15.23 -2.83 -11.29
CA GLN A 104 -14.88 -2.17 -12.56
C GLN A 104 -14.00 -0.93 -12.33
N ARG A 105 -14.28 -0.18 -11.24
CA ARG A 105 -13.47 0.97 -10.87
C ARG A 105 -12.06 0.57 -10.46
N VAL A 106 -11.89 -0.48 -9.65
CA VAL A 106 -10.57 -1.03 -9.29
C VAL A 106 -9.81 -1.51 -10.54
N ALA A 107 -10.48 -2.18 -11.48
CA ALA A 107 -9.86 -2.57 -12.75
C ALA A 107 -9.39 -1.36 -13.55
N LEU A 108 -10.18 -0.27 -13.65
CA LEU A 108 -9.79 0.96 -14.34
C LEU A 108 -8.68 1.73 -13.61
N VAL A 109 -8.65 1.72 -12.27
CA VAL A 109 -7.52 2.20 -11.47
C VAL A 109 -6.25 1.43 -11.83
N GLY A 110 -6.35 0.10 -11.93
CA GLY A 110 -5.26 -0.75 -12.40
C GLY A 110 -4.82 -0.42 -13.84
N CYS A 111 -5.76 -0.22 -14.76
CA CYS A 111 -5.45 0.20 -16.13
C CYS A 111 -4.68 1.53 -16.18
N GLY A 112 -5.15 2.52 -15.41
CA GLY A 112 -4.47 3.81 -15.31
C GLY A 112 -3.07 3.72 -14.71
N THR A 113 -2.91 2.91 -13.67
CA THR A 113 -1.62 2.62 -13.02
C THR A 113 -0.63 1.96 -13.99
N ALA A 114 -1.06 0.88 -14.64
CA ALA A 114 -0.22 0.11 -15.55
C ALA A 114 0.19 0.93 -16.78
N GLY A 115 -0.77 1.65 -17.38
CA GLY A 115 -0.48 2.54 -18.52
C GLY A 115 0.49 3.66 -18.15
N ALA A 116 0.35 4.23 -16.95
CA ALA A 116 1.24 5.29 -16.46
C ALA A 116 2.68 4.79 -16.22
N LEU A 117 2.85 3.63 -15.56
CA LEU A 117 4.18 3.06 -15.33
C LEU A 117 4.83 2.57 -16.62
N ALA A 118 4.03 1.92 -17.49
CA ALA A 118 4.50 1.48 -18.81
C ALA A 118 4.96 2.65 -19.69
N ALA A 119 4.28 3.79 -19.61
CA ALA A 119 4.63 4.98 -20.38
C ALA A 119 5.94 5.62 -19.91
N ILE A 120 6.17 5.71 -18.59
CA ILE A 120 7.37 6.38 -18.06
C ILE A 120 8.64 5.57 -18.28
N PHE A 121 8.55 4.24 -18.22
CA PHE A 121 9.70 3.35 -18.40
C PHE A 121 9.80 2.71 -19.78
N ASN A 122 8.83 2.92 -20.66
CA ASN A 122 8.69 2.19 -21.94
C ASN A 122 8.64 0.65 -21.72
N ALA A 123 8.04 0.20 -20.61
CA ALA A 123 8.10 -1.15 -20.05
C ALA A 123 6.69 -1.70 -19.79
N PRO A 124 6.01 -2.28 -20.80
CA PRO A 124 4.62 -2.71 -20.66
C PRO A 124 4.44 -3.93 -19.73
N ILE A 125 5.36 -4.89 -19.70
CA ILE A 125 5.27 -6.06 -18.81
C ILE A 125 5.47 -5.60 -17.37
N ALA A 126 6.44 -4.74 -17.12
CA ALA A 126 6.69 -4.19 -15.80
C ALA A 126 5.50 -3.37 -15.27
N GLY A 127 4.84 -2.57 -16.12
CA GLY A 127 3.64 -1.83 -15.78
C GLY A 127 2.48 -2.74 -15.38
N LEU A 128 2.23 -3.81 -16.15
CA LEU A 128 1.25 -4.84 -15.85
C LEU A 128 1.55 -5.52 -14.50
N VAL A 129 2.76 -6.04 -14.36
CA VAL A 129 3.17 -6.85 -13.20
C VAL A 129 3.17 -6.01 -11.92
N PHE A 130 3.74 -4.79 -11.96
CA PHE A 130 3.69 -3.87 -10.83
C PHE A 130 2.26 -3.62 -10.36
N THR A 131 1.36 -3.38 -11.29
CA THR A 131 -0.03 -3.08 -10.95
C THR A 131 -0.69 -4.25 -10.25
N ILE A 132 -0.48 -5.47 -10.75
CA ILE A 132 -1.07 -6.67 -10.16
C ILE A 132 -0.40 -7.01 -8.81
N GLU A 133 0.94 -6.95 -8.75
CA GLU A 133 1.71 -7.38 -7.60
C GLU A 133 1.63 -6.37 -6.42
N VAL A 134 1.59 -5.06 -6.72
CA VAL A 134 1.70 -3.99 -5.70
C VAL A 134 0.38 -3.28 -5.45
N ILE A 135 -0.43 -3.00 -6.49
CA ILE A 135 -1.63 -2.15 -6.37
C ILE A 135 -2.88 -2.99 -6.12
N VAL A 136 -3.19 -3.92 -7.03
CA VAL A 136 -4.42 -4.72 -6.97
C VAL A 136 -4.28 -5.86 -5.96
N GLY A 137 -3.11 -6.50 -5.93
CA GLY A 137 -2.80 -7.62 -5.03
C GLY A 137 -3.53 -8.92 -5.37
N GLU A 138 -4.20 -8.99 -6.53
CA GLU A 138 -4.99 -10.13 -6.96
C GLU A 138 -4.71 -10.52 -8.41
N TRP A 139 -4.36 -11.79 -8.64
CA TRP A 139 -4.15 -12.38 -9.95
C TRP A 139 -5.47 -12.97 -10.49
N SER A 140 -6.28 -12.14 -11.14
CA SER A 140 -7.55 -12.55 -11.74
C SER A 140 -7.52 -12.30 -13.26
N ALA A 141 -8.00 -13.26 -14.05
CA ALA A 141 -8.06 -13.11 -15.50
C ALA A 141 -8.90 -11.89 -15.93
N LEU A 142 -9.93 -11.54 -15.17
CA LEU A 142 -10.77 -10.37 -15.43
C LEU A 142 -10.01 -9.04 -15.28
N ASN A 143 -9.05 -8.99 -14.36
CA ASN A 143 -8.22 -7.80 -14.13
C ASN A 143 -7.00 -7.76 -15.06
N ILE A 144 -6.37 -8.92 -15.33
CA ILE A 144 -5.12 -9.01 -16.09
C ILE A 144 -5.29 -8.48 -17.52
N VAL A 145 -6.35 -8.90 -18.23
CA VAL A 145 -6.53 -8.56 -19.66
C VAL A 145 -6.67 -7.05 -19.88
N PRO A 146 -7.59 -6.32 -19.22
CA PRO A 146 -7.71 -4.88 -19.44
C PRO A 146 -6.46 -4.11 -18.98
N ILE A 147 -5.80 -4.53 -17.90
CA ILE A 147 -4.58 -3.92 -17.40
C ILE A 147 -3.43 -4.12 -18.40
N ALA A 148 -3.28 -5.33 -18.98
CA ALA A 148 -2.27 -5.62 -20.01
C ALA A 148 -2.48 -4.75 -21.25
N VAL A 149 -3.71 -4.63 -21.75
CA VAL A 149 -4.05 -3.78 -22.88
C VAL A 149 -3.68 -2.32 -22.58
N ALA A 150 -4.09 -1.80 -21.42
CA ALA A 150 -3.78 -0.43 -21.02
C ALA A 150 -2.26 -0.18 -20.90
N SER A 151 -1.52 -1.15 -20.38
CA SER A 151 -0.05 -1.10 -20.26
C SER A 151 0.61 -0.99 -21.65
N VAL A 152 0.20 -1.84 -22.58
CA VAL A 152 0.72 -1.82 -23.97
C VAL A 152 0.40 -0.49 -24.64
N PHE A 153 -0.84 0.02 -24.54
CA PHE A 153 -1.20 1.32 -25.12
C PHE A 153 -0.42 2.46 -24.47
N GLY A 154 -0.20 2.44 -23.14
CA GLY A 154 0.62 3.42 -22.45
C GLY A 154 2.05 3.47 -23.01
N ALA A 155 2.70 2.32 -23.16
CA ALA A 155 4.03 2.21 -23.76
C ALA A 155 4.03 2.66 -25.23
N GLN A 156 3.02 2.29 -26.03
CA GLN A 156 2.96 2.68 -27.45
C GLN A 156 2.77 4.17 -27.63
N VAL A 157 1.95 4.82 -26.82
CA VAL A 157 1.79 6.28 -26.85
C VAL A 157 3.10 6.96 -26.47
N SER A 158 3.79 6.46 -25.43
CA SER A 158 5.12 6.96 -25.05
C SER A 158 6.13 6.84 -26.19
N ARG A 159 6.20 5.67 -26.84
CA ARG A 159 7.06 5.43 -28.02
C ARG A 159 6.76 6.36 -29.19
N PHE A 160 5.49 6.63 -29.42
CA PHE A 160 5.08 7.54 -30.49
C PHE A 160 5.51 8.99 -30.22
N LEU A 161 5.44 9.43 -28.95
CA LEU A 161 5.78 10.82 -28.57
C LEU A 161 7.27 11.05 -28.34
N GLN A 162 7.99 10.07 -27.76
CA GLN A 162 9.38 10.22 -27.31
C GLN A 162 10.36 9.36 -28.12
N GLY A 163 9.87 8.49 -29.00
CA GLY A 163 10.65 7.51 -29.72
C GLY A 163 10.81 6.20 -28.93
N ASN A 164 11.22 5.15 -29.64
CA ASN A 164 11.45 3.82 -29.04
C ASN A 164 12.86 3.75 -28.44
N GLN A 165 13.11 4.52 -27.40
CA GLN A 165 14.40 4.51 -26.72
C GLN A 165 14.37 3.51 -25.54
N ILE A 166 15.42 2.69 -25.44
CA ILE A 166 15.72 1.87 -24.26
C ILE A 166 16.27 2.84 -23.21
N ALA A 167 15.75 2.76 -21.98
CA ALA A 167 16.14 3.70 -20.92
C ALA A 167 17.63 3.60 -20.57
N PHE A 168 18.17 2.39 -20.53
CA PHE A 168 19.59 2.13 -20.27
C PHE A 168 20.15 1.15 -21.28
N THR A 169 21.02 1.63 -22.17
CA THR A 169 21.72 0.77 -23.14
C THR A 169 22.88 0.07 -22.42
N HIS A 170 23.06 -1.21 -22.72
CA HIS A 170 24.18 -1.99 -22.16
C HIS A 170 24.89 -2.82 -23.24
N LEU A 171 26.10 -3.28 -22.91
CA LEU A 171 26.79 -4.32 -23.68
C LEU A 171 26.18 -5.69 -23.36
N GLN A 172 26.27 -6.64 -24.29
CA GLN A 172 25.83 -8.02 -24.04
C GLN A 172 26.65 -8.64 -22.91
N PHE A 173 25.97 -9.28 -21.97
CA PHE A 173 26.59 -9.93 -20.82
C PHE A 173 26.63 -11.44 -21.02
N ASN A 174 27.81 -12.03 -20.90
CA ASN A 174 27.98 -13.48 -20.81
C ASN A 174 28.10 -13.86 -19.35
N VAL A 175 27.04 -14.37 -18.75
CA VAL A 175 26.99 -14.75 -17.33
C VAL A 175 27.39 -16.20 -17.17
N ASP A 176 28.49 -16.45 -16.47
CA ASP A 176 28.99 -17.77 -16.14
C ASP A 176 28.32 -18.33 -14.86
N PRO A 177 28.37 -19.66 -14.62
CA PRO A 177 27.83 -20.27 -13.39
C PRO A 177 28.44 -19.70 -12.11
N ILE A 178 29.70 -19.25 -12.15
CA ILE A 178 30.39 -18.64 -11.00
C ILE A 178 29.81 -17.26 -10.65
N ASP A 179 29.41 -16.48 -11.65
CA ASP A 179 28.71 -15.20 -11.46
C ASP A 179 27.35 -15.43 -10.80
N THR A 180 26.65 -16.52 -11.20
CA THR A 180 25.37 -16.90 -10.58
C THR A 180 25.53 -17.21 -9.08
N ILE A 181 26.65 -17.82 -8.66
CA ILE A 181 26.94 -18.03 -7.24
C ILE A 181 27.22 -16.68 -6.55
N ALA A 182 27.96 -15.78 -7.19
CA ALA A 182 28.21 -14.44 -6.64
C ALA A 182 26.90 -13.64 -6.46
N CYS A 183 25.87 -13.88 -7.31
CA CYS A 183 24.55 -13.25 -7.19
C CYS A 183 23.85 -13.58 -5.87
N LEU A 184 24.11 -14.74 -5.24
CA LEU A 184 23.59 -15.07 -3.90
C LEU A 184 24.11 -14.09 -2.84
N GLY A 185 25.39 -13.77 -2.90
CA GLY A 185 25.98 -12.76 -2.02
C GLY A 185 25.43 -11.36 -2.27
N LEU A 186 25.28 -10.98 -3.55
CA LEU A 186 24.66 -9.70 -3.92
C LEU A 186 23.22 -9.60 -3.39
N ALA A 187 22.43 -10.68 -3.47
CA ALA A 187 21.05 -10.69 -2.96
C ALA A 187 21.00 -10.38 -1.46
N VAL A 188 21.91 -10.94 -0.67
CA VAL A 188 22.02 -10.65 0.77
C VAL A 188 22.39 -9.18 1.01
N VAL A 189 23.36 -8.64 0.27
CA VAL A 189 23.78 -7.23 0.39
C VAL A 189 22.61 -6.31 -0.01
N ALA A 190 21.92 -6.60 -1.12
CA ALA A 190 20.76 -5.84 -1.57
C ALA A 190 19.63 -5.85 -0.52
N ALA A 191 19.37 -6.99 0.13
CA ALA A 191 18.41 -7.08 1.23
C ALA A 191 18.80 -6.19 2.42
N ILE A 192 20.05 -6.22 2.84
CA ILE A 192 20.57 -5.38 3.94
C ILE A 192 20.41 -3.90 3.61
N VAL A 193 20.74 -3.48 2.39
CA VAL A 193 20.61 -2.09 1.94
C VAL A 193 19.12 -1.69 1.84
N SER A 194 18.23 -2.56 1.35
CA SER A 194 16.78 -2.34 1.31
C SER A 194 16.19 -2.12 2.70
N ILE A 195 16.55 -2.96 3.67
CA ILE A 195 16.14 -2.82 5.07
C ILE A 195 16.67 -1.52 5.66
N SER A 196 17.93 -1.19 5.36
CA SER A 196 18.58 0.04 5.83
C SER A 196 17.86 1.28 5.29
N LEU A 197 17.50 1.31 3.99
CA LEU A 197 16.75 2.38 3.36
C LEU A 197 15.35 2.52 4.01
N THR A 198 14.62 1.41 4.19
CA THR A 198 13.30 1.40 4.85
C THR A 198 13.38 1.99 6.27
N ARG A 199 14.38 1.58 7.04
CA ARG A 199 14.59 2.07 8.42
C ARG A 199 15.03 3.53 8.46
N ALA A 200 15.90 3.95 7.53
CA ALA A 200 16.35 5.33 7.42
C ALA A 200 15.19 6.28 7.07
N LEU A 201 14.31 5.91 6.13
CA LEU A 201 13.11 6.67 5.78
C LEU A 201 12.18 6.86 6.99
N ARG A 202 11.94 5.78 7.75
CA ARG A 202 11.11 5.83 8.95
C ARG A 202 11.73 6.66 10.07
N LEU A 203 13.03 6.49 10.30
CA LEU A 203 13.76 7.28 11.29
C LEU A 203 13.73 8.76 10.93
N SER A 204 14.01 9.10 9.68
CA SER A 204 13.97 10.47 9.18
C SER A 204 12.58 11.11 9.36
N ARG A 205 11.50 10.38 9.02
CA ARG A 205 10.12 10.83 9.27
C ARG A 205 9.81 11.00 10.75
N ARG A 206 10.30 10.10 11.61
CA ARG A 206 10.13 10.21 13.07
C ARG A 206 10.85 11.44 13.61
N VAL A 207 12.11 11.64 13.23
CA VAL A 207 12.90 12.82 13.62
C VAL A 207 12.24 14.12 13.17
N SER A 208 11.75 14.18 11.92
CA SER A 208 11.03 15.34 11.39
C SER A 208 9.80 15.72 12.25
N ARG A 209 9.10 14.74 12.84
CA ARG A 209 7.92 14.99 13.69
C ARG A 209 8.24 15.57 15.06
N TYR A 210 9.48 15.44 15.55
CA TYR A 210 9.89 16.09 16.81
C TYR A 210 10.05 17.61 16.67
N ILE A 211 10.16 18.11 15.43
CA ILE A 211 10.25 19.54 15.19
C ILE A 211 8.83 20.09 15.13
N ASP A 212 8.43 20.85 16.14
CA ASP A 212 7.12 21.49 16.22
C ASP A 212 7.05 22.71 15.30
N SER A 213 6.89 22.43 14.00
CA SER A 213 6.80 23.44 12.96
C SER A 213 5.89 22.97 11.80
N PRO A 214 5.34 23.88 11.00
CA PRO A 214 4.55 23.53 9.81
C PRO A 214 5.33 22.62 8.86
N VAL A 215 4.60 21.75 8.11
CA VAL A 215 5.22 20.76 7.21
C VAL A 215 6.15 21.42 6.19
N TRP A 216 5.78 22.58 5.63
CA TRP A 216 6.61 23.29 4.66
C TRP A 216 7.96 23.77 5.23
N VAL A 217 8.04 24.15 6.52
CA VAL A 217 9.30 24.52 7.19
C VAL A 217 10.19 23.28 7.33
N ARG A 218 9.62 22.18 7.76
CA ARG A 218 10.34 20.91 7.84
C ARG A 218 10.86 20.47 6.48
N ALA A 219 10.02 20.57 5.44
CA ALA A 219 10.42 20.30 4.06
C ALA A 219 11.58 21.19 3.59
N ALA A 220 11.55 22.49 3.92
CA ALA A 220 12.64 23.39 3.64
C ALA A 220 13.95 22.96 4.30
N LEU A 221 13.92 22.64 5.60
CA LEU A 221 15.09 22.19 6.35
C LEU A 221 15.66 20.88 5.80
N GLY A 222 14.79 19.88 5.52
CA GLY A 222 15.19 18.63 4.89
C GLY A 222 15.82 18.85 3.50
N GLY A 223 15.20 19.69 2.67
CA GLY A 223 15.73 20.03 1.36
C GLY A 223 17.07 20.78 1.41
N CYS A 224 17.26 21.71 2.35
CA CYS A 224 18.57 22.36 2.56
C CYS A 224 19.64 21.35 2.99
N ALA A 225 19.29 20.39 3.87
CA ALA A 225 20.21 19.33 4.26
C ALA A 225 20.60 18.44 3.06
N VAL A 226 19.65 18.11 2.19
CA VAL A 226 19.91 17.42 0.91
C VAL A 226 20.82 18.26 0.01
N GLY A 227 20.58 19.56 -0.07
CA GLY A 227 21.43 20.47 -0.83
C GLY A 227 22.88 20.51 -0.33
N ILE A 228 23.10 20.45 0.98
CA ILE A 228 24.44 20.36 1.57
C ILE A 228 25.12 19.05 1.16
N VAL A 229 24.44 17.91 1.27
CA VAL A 229 24.99 16.62 0.85
C VAL A 229 25.31 16.63 -0.65
N GLY A 230 24.39 17.16 -1.47
CA GLY A 230 24.55 17.26 -2.92
C GLY A 230 25.63 18.26 -3.38
N PHE A 231 26.00 19.22 -2.55
CA PHE A 231 27.12 20.12 -2.83
C PHE A 231 28.45 19.36 -2.85
N PHE A 232 28.63 18.39 -1.92
CA PHE A 232 29.81 17.54 -1.87
C PHE A 232 29.72 16.35 -2.83
N LEU A 233 28.53 15.78 -2.99
CA LEU A 233 28.26 14.55 -3.76
C LEU A 233 27.07 14.80 -4.73
N PRO A 234 27.32 15.40 -5.92
CA PRO A 234 26.26 15.75 -6.86
C PRO A 234 25.41 14.56 -7.34
N ASP A 235 25.98 13.36 -7.43
CA ASP A 235 25.31 12.13 -7.88
C ASP A 235 24.13 11.71 -6.98
N VAL A 236 24.01 12.30 -5.78
CA VAL A 236 22.88 12.01 -4.88
C VAL A 236 21.65 12.88 -5.14
N LEU A 237 21.78 13.97 -5.90
CA LEU A 237 20.68 14.89 -6.20
C LEU A 237 19.73 14.30 -7.25
N GLY A 238 18.46 14.72 -7.18
CA GLY A 238 17.41 14.36 -8.14
C GLY A 238 17.19 12.87 -8.31
N GLU A 239 16.79 12.47 -9.50
CA GLU A 239 16.49 11.08 -9.87
C GLU A 239 17.74 10.20 -9.92
N GLY A 240 18.85 10.69 -10.48
CA GLY A 240 20.15 10.01 -10.56
C GLY A 240 20.31 9.04 -11.74
N TYR A 241 19.44 9.10 -12.76
CA TYR A 241 19.52 8.19 -13.93
C TYR A 241 20.81 8.31 -14.73
N HIS A 242 21.41 9.50 -14.78
CA HIS A 242 22.71 9.71 -15.43
C HIS A 242 23.80 8.82 -14.79
N SER A 243 23.83 8.72 -13.46
CA SER A 243 24.81 7.88 -12.76
C SER A 243 24.55 6.38 -13.03
N ILE A 244 23.28 5.95 -13.19
CA ILE A 244 22.95 4.58 -13.58
C ILE A 244 23.51 4.27 -14.97
N GLN A 245 23.30 5.15 -15.94
CA GLN A 245 23.79 4.95 -17.30
C GLN A 245 25.32 4.79 -17.31
N ALA A 246 26.05 5.66 -16.60
CA ALA A 246 27.49 5.57 -16.49
C ALA A 246 27.98 4.25 -15.84
N MET A 247 27.24 3.72 -14.87
CA MET A 247 27.58 2.42 -14.25
C MET A 247 27.28 1.23 -15.14
N VAL A 248 26.17 1.25 -15.85
CA VAL A 248 25.77 0.17 -16.79
C VAL A 248 26.71 0.10 -17.98
N GLU A 249 27.18 1.24 -18.46
CA GLU A 249 28.19 1.33 -19.55
C GLU A 249 29.62 1.03 -19.10
N GLY A 250 29.87 0.90 -17.78
CA GLY A 250 31.20 0.68 -17.24
C GLY A 250 32.13 1.92 -17.31
N THR A 251 31.54 3.11 -17.50
CA THR A 251 32.30 4.37 -17.56
C THR A 251 32.48 5.06 -16.20
N PHE A 252 31.90 4.50 -15.15
CA PHE A 252 31.97 5.03 -13.79
C PHE A 252 33.30 4.69 -13.10
N SER A 253 34.29 5.58 -13.22
CA SER A 253 35.69 5.33 -12.82
C SER A 253 36.01 5.55 -11.34
N ASN A 254 35.04 5.90 -10.50
CA ASN A 254 35.25 6.24 -9.10
C ASN A 254 35.63 5.00 -8.25
N GLY A 255 36.57 5.15 -7.32
CA GLY A 255 37.04 4.04 -6.45
C GLY A 255 35.95 3.48 -5.51
N LEU A 256 36.19 2.24 -5.00
CA LEU A 256 35.22 1.53 -4.13
C LEU A 256 34.74 2.37 -2.93
N LEU A 257 35.66 3.08 -2.25
CA LEU A 257 35.33 3.91 -1.08
C LEU A 257 34.29 4.99 -1.42
N LEU A 258 34.39 5.65 -2.58
CA LEU A 258 33.43 6.66 -3.02
C LEU A 258 32.08 6.03 -3.37
N VAL A 259 32.06 4.85 -3.99
CA VAL A 259 30.82 4.13 -4.28
C VAL A 259 30.08 3.77 -2.99
N VAL A 260 30.80 3.26 -1.97
CA VAL A 260 30.23 3.00 -0.64
C VAL A 260 29.64 4.27 -0.04
N LEU A 261 30.37 5.38 -0.11
CA LEU A 261 29.92 6.68 0.39
C LEU A 261 28.64 7.14 -0.34
N LEU A 262 28.56 6.95 -1.67
CA LEU A 262 27.40 7.32 -2.49
C LEU A 262 26.16 6.50 -2.12
N VAL A 263 26.27 5.20 -1.80
CA VAL A 263 25.16 4.38 -1.29
C VAL A 263 24.56 5.02 -0.03
N PHE A 264 25.38 5.31 0.98
CA PHE A 264 24.92 5.90 2.23
C PHE A 264 24.41 7.33 2.04
N ALA A 265 25.08 8.13 1.23
CA ALA A 265 24.68 9.50 0.95
C ALA A 265 23.34 9.58 0.19
N LYS A 266 23.09 8.67 -0.77
CA LYS A 266 21.82 8.60 -1.49
C LYS A 266 20.69 8.14 -0.58
N ILE A 267 20.91 7.14 0.31
CA ILE A 267 19.95 6.74 1.35
C ILE A 267 19.60 7.93 2.25
N LEU A 268 20.59 8.68 2.70
CA LEU A 268 20.40 9.85 3.55
C LEU A 268 19.61 10.94 2.81
N ALA A 269 20.03 11.30 1.59
CA ALA A 269 19.37 12.35 0.78
C ALA A 269 17.91 12.02 0.49
N THR A 270 17.62 10.77 0.09
CA THR A 270 16.25 10.29 -0.15
C THR A 270 15.42 10.32 1.14
N SER A 271 16.00 9.88 2.26
CA SER A 271 15.33 9.86 3.55
C SER A 271 15.03 11.28 4.06
N LEU A 272 15.93 12.23 3.84
CA LEU A 272 15.70 13.64 4.18
C LEU A 272 14.65 14.27 3.26
N THR A 273 14.70 14.03 1.95
CA THR A 273 13.70 14.55 1.00
C THR A 273 12.31 14.08 1.37
N LEU A 274 12.09 12.76 1.42
CA LEU A 274 10.75 12.18 1.58
C LEU A 274 10.27 12.17 3.04
N GLY A 275 11.19 12.02 3.99
CA GLY A 275 10.85 11.96 5.42
C GLY A 275 10.45 13.31 6.02
N TRP A 276 10.89 14.43 5.41
CA TRP A 276 10.66 15.78 5.93
C TRP A 276 9.54 16.53 5.21
N GLY A 277 8.86 15.92 4.24
CA GLY A 277 7.67 16.49 3.61
C GLY A 277 7.85 16.88 2.15
N GLY A 278 8.98 16.56 1.52
CA GLY A 278 9.13 16.61 0.07
C GLY A 278 8.21 15.60 -0.62
N SER A 279 7.73 15.91 -1.82
CA SER A 279 6.87 15.04 -2.62
C SER A 279 7.66 14.31 -3.69
N GLY A 280 7.39 13.01 -3.84
CA GLY A 280 8.03 12.15 -4.85
C GLY A 280 7.99 10.68 -4.47
N GLY A 281 8.47 9.84 -5.39
CA GLY A 281 8.56 8.39 -5.24
C GLY A 281 9.92 7.91 -4.76
N ILE A 282 9.95 6.69 -4.25
CA ILE A 282 11.18 5.99 -3.87
C ILE A 282 11.78 5.16 -5.02
N PHE A 283 11.06 5.02 -6.16
CA PHE A 283 11.42 4.12 -7.25
C PHE A 283 12.80 4.46 -7.85
N ALA A 284 12.98 5.67 -8.39
CA ALA A 284 14.27 6.09 -8.92
C ALA A 284 15.40 6.05 -7.88
N PRO A 285 15.22 6.53 -6.64
CA PRO A 285 16.22 6.32 -5.60
C PRO A 285 16.59 4.85 -5.36
N CYS A 286 15.61 3.92 -5.41
CA CYS A 286 15.89 2.49 -5.29
C CYS A 286 16.75 1.98 -6.45
N LEU A 287 16.46 2.41 -7.69
CA LEU A 287 17.27 2.05 -8.85
C LEU A 287 18.73 2.52 -8.66
N VAL A 288 18.92 3.77 -8.27
CA VAL A 288 20.26 4.37 -8.10
C VAL A 288 21.04 3.72 -6.93
N ILE A 289 20.40 3.55 -5.77
CA ILE A 289 21.04 2.90 -4.62
C ILE A 289 21.36 1.44 -4.97
N GLY A 290 20.46 0.76 -5.71
CA GLY A 290 20.66 -0.60 -6.17
C GLY A 290 21.85 -0.74 -7.11
N SER A 291 21.97 0.15 -8.10
CA SER A 291 23.08 0.14 -9.04
C SER A 291 24.43 0.42 -8.34
N PHE A 292 24.48 1.40 -7.43
CA PHE A 292 25.67 1.61 -6.59
C PHE A 292 25.99 0.40 -5.71
N THR A 293 24.97 -0.29 -5.18
CA THR A 293 25.14 -1.49 -4.36
C THR A 293 25.71 -2.64 -5.19
N GLY A 294 25.21 -2.84 -6.41
CA GLY A 294 25.73 -3.85 -7.34
C GLY A 294 27.18 -3.57 -7.74
N LEU A 295 27.50 -2.32 -8.10
CA LEU A 295 28.85 -1.88 -8.41
C LEU A 295 29.82 -2.03 -7.22
N MET A 296 29.39 -1.62 -6.03
CA MET A 296 30.12 -1.79 -4.78
C MET A 296 30.47 -3.28 -4.55
N TYR A 297 29.48 -4.16 -4.71
CA TYR A 297 29.64 -5.59 -4.51
C TYR A 297 30.61 -6.20 -5.55
N HIS A 298 30.45 -5.85 -6.83
CA HIS A 298 31.36 -6.30 -7.88
C HIS A 298 32.81 -5.96 -7.56
N ARG A 299 33.12 -4.70 -7.28
CA ARG A 299 34.48 -4.25 -6.93
C ARG A 299 35.03 -4.88 -5.66
N PHE A 300 34.12 -5.19 -4.70
CA PHE A 300 34.50 -5.90 -3.48
C PHE A 300 34.94 -7.35 -3.76
N ILE A 301 34.17 -8.09 -4.57
CA ILE A 301 34.52 -9.48 -4.93
C ILE A 301 35.78 -9.55 -5.80
N GLU A 302 35.96 -8.57 -6.71
CA GLU A 302 37.16 -8.46 -7.54
C GLU A 302 38.45 -8.30 -6.69
N ILE A 303 38.38 -7.50 -5.62
CA ILE A 303 39.51 -7.35 -4.66
C ILE A 303 39.73 -8.64 -3.88
N LEU A 304 38.67 -9.36 -3.47
CA LEU A 304 38.81 -10.60 -2.70
C LEU A 304 39.34 -11.77 -3.52
N TRP A 305 38.91 -11.86 -4.80
CA TRP A 305 39.27 -12.96 -5.71
C TRP A 305 39.74 -12.43 -7.06
N PRO A 306 40.96 -11.83 -7.12
CA PRO A 306 41.45 -11.19 -8.33
C PRO A 306 41.81 -12.18 -9.46
N GLY A 307 41.81 -13.49 -9.19
CA GLY A 307 42.07 -14.52 -10.18
C GLY A 307 40.83 -15.01 -10.97
N ILE A 308 39.65 -14.53 -10.63
CA ILE A 308 38.38 -14.88 -11.29
C ILE A 308 38.01 -13.77 -12.26
N ALA A 309 37.74 -14.12 -13.51
CA ALA A 309 37.17 -13.18 -14.48
C ALA A 309 35.67 -13.04 -14.26
N TRP A 310 35.29 -12.07 -13.44
CA TRP A 310 33.85 -11.76 -13.20
C TRP A 310 33.22 -11.10 -14.42
N VAL A 311 31.88 -11.31 -14.59
CA VAL A 311 31.11 -10.55 -15.57
C VAL A 311 31.21 -9.04 -15.30
N ASN A 312 31.04 -8.23 -16.32
CA ASN A 312 31.16 -6.77 -16.27
C ASN A 312 30.39 -6.14 -15.09
N GLU A 313 30.98 -5.09 -14.49
CA GLU A 313 30.40 -4.34 -13.36
C GLU A 313 28.98 -3.81 -13.66
N GLY A 314 28.66 -3.49 -14.91
CA GLY A 314 27.33 -3.09 -15.34
C GLY A 314 26.25 -4.16 -15.11
N CYS A 315 26.60 -5.45 -15.29
CA CYS A 315 25.70 -6.56 -14.97
C CYS A 315 25.34 -6.57 -13.48
N PHE A 316 26.34 -6.47 -12.61
CA PHE A 316 26.09 -6.40 -11.16
C PHE A 316 25.32 -5.15 -10.74
N ALA A 317 25.50 -4.02 -11.43
CA ALA A 317 24.70 -2.82 -11.21
C ALA A 317 23.22 -3.07 -11.52
N LEU A 318 22.88 -3.72 -12.65
CA LEU A 318 21.52 -4.11 -13.01
C LEU A 318 20.90 -5.09 -12.01
N LEU A 319 21.66 -6.10 -11.59
CA LEU A 319 21.23 -7.08 -10.60
C LEU A 319 20.97 -6.42 -9.24
N GLY A 320 21.81 -5.47 -8.85
CA GLY A 320 21.61 -4.67 -7.63
C GLY A 320 20.35 -3.81 -7.68
N MET A 321 20.03 -3.22 -8.84
CA MET A 321 18.78 -2.47 -9.06
C MET A 321 17.55 -3.37 -8.82
N ALA A 322 17.53 -4.55 -9.45
CA ALA A 322 16.45 -5.52 -9.26
C ALA A 322 16.31 -5.96 -7.81
N GLY A 323 17.44 -6.32 -7.16
CA GLY A 323 17.43 -6.76 -5.77
C GLY A 323 16.92 -5.71 -4.79
N LEU A 324 17.28 -4.45 -5.00
CA LEU A 324 16.85 -3.36 -4.12
C LEU A 324 15.37 -3.04 -4.29
N ILE A 325 14.87 -2.94 -5.53
CA ILE A 325 13.44 -2.73 -5.79
C ILE A 325 12.62 -3.90 -5.22
N SER A 326 13.02 -5.13 -5.55
CA SER A 326 12.32 -6.33 -5.09
C SER A 326 12.26 -6.42 -3.57
N GLY A 327 13.37 -6.12 -2.88
CA GLY A 327 13.44 -6.12 -1.42
C GLY A 327 12.61 -5.00 -0.79
N MET A 328 12.67 -3.79 -1.33
CA MET A 328 11.98 -2.62 -0.79
C MET A 328 10.45 -2.69 -0.98
N LEU A 329 10.03 -3.10 -2.17
CA LEU A 329 8.60 -3.21 -2.52
C LEU A 329 8.00 -4.56 -2.14
N GLN A 330 8.83 -5.56 -1.86
CA GLN A 330 8.44 -6.96 -1.70
C GLN A 330 7.67 -7.47 -2.94
N ALA A 331 8.16 -7.09 -4.12
CA ALA A 331 7.59 -7.34 -5.42
C ALA A 331 8.68 -7.88 -6.37
N PRO A 332 9.01 -9.19 -6.27
CA PRO A 332 10.12 -9.77 -7.04
C PRO A 332 9.89 -9.76 -8.54
N LEU A 333 8.65 -10.01 -9.01
CA LEU A 333 8.34 -10.00 -10.43
C LEU A 333 8.48 -8.58 -11.02
N THR A 334 8.03 -7.57 -10.28
CA THR A 334 8.18 -6.17 -10.68
C THR A 334 9.65 -5.81 -10.86
N GLY A 335 10.51 -6.17 -9.88
CA GLY A 335 11.94 -5.89 -9.98
C GLY A 335 12.61 -6.56 -11.18
N MET A 336 12.29 -7.84 -11.42
CA MET A 336 12.83 -8.58 -12.58
C MET A 336 12.42 -7.97 -13.91
N PHE A 337 11.12 -7.89 -14.16
CA PHE A 337 10.60 -7.47 -15.46
C PHE A 337 10.91 -6.00 -15.75
N LEU A 338 10.95 -5.16 -14.72
CA LEU A 338 11.35 -3.77 -14.92
C LEU A 338 12.78 -3.68 -15.46
N ILE A 339 13.75 -4.36 -14.81
CA ILE A 339 15.15 -4.29 -15.26
C ILE A 339 15.33 -4.89 -16.64
N VAL A 340 14.69 -6.03 -16.93
CA VAL A 340 14.74 -6.65 -18.26
C VAL A 340 14.22 -5.69 -19.35
N GLU A 341 13.08 -5.03 -19.12
CA GLU A 341 12.48 -4.16 -20.14
C GLU A 341 13.20 -2.82 -20.31
N ILE A 342 13.66 -2.19 -19.22
CA ILE A 342 14.38 -0.90 -19.32
C ILE A 342 15.78 -1.03 -19.91
N THR A 343 16.34 -2.24 -19.94
CA THR A 343 17.65 -2.54 -20.51
C THR A 343 17.56 -3.30 -21.83
N GLY A 344 16.48 -4.04 -22.08
CA GLY A 344 16.34 -4.96 -23.20
C GLY A 344 17.18 -6.24 -23.05
N GLY A 345 17.80 -6.48 -21.88
CA GLY A 345 18.73 -7.58 -21.60
C GLY A 345 18.05 -8.81 -21.02
N TYR A 346 17.59 -9.74 -21.85
CA TYR A 346 17.02 -11.02 -21.39
C TYR A 346 18.08 -12.04 -20.94
N GLU A 347 19.35 -11.85 -21.31
CA GLU A 347 20.45 -12.73 -20.95
C GLU A 347 20.72 -12.81 -19.45
N VAL A 348 20.37 -11.77 -18.70
CA VAL A 348 20.56 -11.71 -17.24
C VAL A 348 19.33 -12.15 -16.44
N ILE A 349 18.30 -12.73 -17.10
CA ILE A 349 17.02 -13.05 -16.42
C ILE A 349 17.17 -14.09 -15.30
N LEU A 350 18.03 -15.10 -15.47
CA LEU A 350 18.26 -16.11 -14.43
C LEU A 350 18.89 -15.53 -13.16
N PRO A 351 20.00 -14.77 -13.23
CA PRO A 351 20.52 -14.04 -12.07
C PRO A 351 19.51 -13.05 -11.47
N LEU A 352 18.71 -12.36 -12.30
CA LEU A 352 17.67 -11.44 -11.81
C LEU A 352 16.62 -12.15 -10.97
N ILE A 353 16.16 -13.34 -11.40
CA ILE A 353 15.23 -14.17 -10.63
C ILE A 353 15.79 -14.50 -9.25
N LEU A 354 17.04 -14.96 -9.19
CA LEU A 354 17.70 -15.33 -7.94
C LEU A 354 17.85 -14.14 -7.00
N VAL A 355 18.39 -13.04 -7.49
CA VAL A 355 18.63 -11.84 -6.67
C VAL A 355 17.32 -11.26 -6.16
N SER A 356 16.31 -11.12 -7.05
CA SER A 356 15.01 -10.57 -6.67
C SER A 356 14.26 -11.44 -5.66
N ALA A 357 14.20 -12.75 -5.89
CA ALA A 357 13.48 -13.67 -5.01
C ALA A 357 14.14 -13.76 -3.62
N ILE A 358 15.47 -13.89 -3.57
CA ILE A 358 16.20 -14.01 -2.30
C ILE A 358 16.15 -12.68 -1.54
N ALA A 359 16.38 -11.54 -2.21
CA ALA A 359 16.30 -10.23 -1.57
C ALA A 359 14.92 -9.97 -0.97
N THR A 360 13.84 -10.29 -1.71
CA THR A 360 12.46 -10.17 -1.22
C THR A 360 12.22 -11.05 0.00
N THR A 361 12.61 -12.32 -0.06
CA THR A 361 12.41 -13.29 1.04
C THR A 361 13.13 -12.84 2.31
N LEU A 362 14.40 -12.42 2.17
CA LEU A 362 15.16 -11.90 3.30
C LEU A 362 14.55 -10.62 3.86
N CYS A 363 14.16 -9.67 3.01
CA CYS A 363 13.49 -8.45 3.46
C CYS A 363 12.19 -8.75 4.19
N HIS A 364 11.36 -9.67 3.67
CA HIS A 364 10.09 -10.07 4.30
C HIS A 364 10.29 -10.68 5.70
N SER A 365 11.38 -11.43 5.91
CA SER A 365 11.69 -12.04 7.22
C SER A 365 11.99 -10.98 8.31
N PHE A 366 12.58 -9.83 7.94
CA PHE A 366 12.92 -8.74 8.87
C PHE A 366 11.88 -7.62 8.90
N GLU A 367 11.16 -7.40 7.81
CA GLU A 367 10.14 -6.37 7.62
C GLU A 367 8.91 -7.04 6.99
N PRO A 368 7.90 -7.47 7.80
CA PRO A 368 6.77 -8.28 7.31
C PRO A 368 5.87 -7.59 6.28
N ALA A 369 5.94 -6.27 6.18
CA ALA A 369 5.19 -5.48 5.21
C ALA A 369 6.14 -4.64 4.35
N SER A 370 5.82 -4.52 3.05
CA SER A 370 6.57 -3.66 2.13
C SER A 370 6.52 -2.20 2.57
N PHE A 371 7.45 -1.39 2.07
CA PHE A 371 7.49 0.04 2.38
C PHE A 371 6.14 0.73 2.12
N TYR A 372 5.45 0.40 1.03
CA TYR A 372 4.17 1.00 0.68
C TYR A 372 2.99 0.55 1.55
N MET A 373 3.04 -0.68 2.06
CA MET A 373 1.97 -1.27 2.85
C MET A 373 2.10 -0.99 4.35
N LYS A 374 3.32 -0.74 4.83
CA LYS A 374 3.62 -0.73 6.26
C LYS A 374 2.81 0.30 7.05
N ASP A 375 2.73 1.54 6.57
CA ASP A 375 1.94 2.59 7.22
C ASP A 375 0.44 2.24 7.25
N LEU A 376 -0.05 1.49 6.25
CA LEU A 376 -1.44 1.05 6.16
C LEU A 376 -1.73 -0.12 7.10
N VAL A 377 -0.80 -1.05 7.19
CA VAL A 377 -0.88 -2.21 8.10
C VAL A 377 -0.81 -1.74 9.56
N GLU A 378 0.14 -0.86 9.91
CA GLU A 378 0.28 -0.31 11.28
C GLU A 378 -0.96 0.47 11.74
N LYS A 379 -1.73 1.05 10.83
CA LYS A 379 -2.99 1.75 11.11
C LYS A 379 -4.23 0.85 11.03
N GLY A 380 -4.08 -0.44 10.74
CA GLY A 380 -5.20 -1.36 10.50
C GLY A 380 -6.02 -1.04 9.24
N HIS A 381 -5.48 -0.24 8.34
CA HIS A 381 -6.19 0.23 7.15
C HIS A 381 -5.99 -0.67 5.92
N PHE A 382 -5.13 -1.67 6.00
CA PHE A 382 -4.86 -2.57 4.88
C PHE A 382 -5.55 -3.91 5.07
N LEU A 383 -6.46 -4.23 4.17
CA LEU A 383 -7.14 -5.51 4.07
C LEU A 383 -6.61 -6.26 2.84
N ARG A 384 -5.99 -7.41 3.06
CA ARG A 384 -5.52 -8.25 1.93
C ARG A 384 -6.72 -8.78 1.16
N PRO A 385 -6.68 -8.80 -0.19
CA PRO A 385 -7.69 -9.49 -0.98
C PRO A 385 -7.81 -10.95 -0.54
N ARG A 386 -9.03 -11.50 -0.55
CA ARG A 386 -9.35 -12.89 -0.16
C ARG A 386 -8.98 -13.25 1.30
N THR A 387 -8.95 -12.28 2.20
CA THR A 387 -8.89 -12.56 3.64
C THR A 387 -10.27 -12.43 4.25
N ASP A 388 -10.51 -13.18 5.32
CA ASP A 388 -11.76 -13.11 6.09
C ASP A 388 -12.09 -11.68 6.50
N ALA A 389 -11.06 -10.93 6.91
CA ALA A 389 -11.19 -9.52 7.27
C ALA A 389 -11.68 -8.64 6.10
N ARG A 390 -11.32 -8.96 4.85
CA ARG A 390 -11.82 -8.23 3.67
C ARG A 390 -13.28 -8.52 3.40
N VAL A 391 -13.66 -9.80 3.42
CA VAL A 391 -15.05 -10.22 3.19
C VAL A 391 -15.97 -9.61 4.26
N LEU A 392 -15.52 -9.62 5.53
CA LEU A 392 -16.25 -9.01 6.63
C LEU A 392 -16.38 -7.48 6.51
N ALA A 393 -15.33 -6.81 6.02
CA ALA A 393 -15.36 -5.35 5.83
C ALA A 393 -16.27 -4.90 4.66
N ASP A 394 -16.54 -5.79 3.71
CA ASP A 394 -17.44 -5.53 2.59
C ASP A 394 -18.92 -5.75 2.99
N LEU A 395 -19.19 -6.35 4.17
CA LEU A 395 -20.53 -6.58 4.72
C LEU A 395 -20.89 -5.52 5.77
N CYS A 396 -22.13 -5.02 5.73
CA CYS A 396 -22.64 -4.06 6.70
C CYS A 396 -23.60 -4.73 7.67
N VAL A 397 -23.59 -4.33 8.95
CA VAL A 397 -24.57 -4.79 9.95
C VAL A 397 -26.00 -4.59 9.45
N SER A 398 -26.29 -3.44 8.83
CA SER A 398 -27.62 -3.10 8.31
C SER A 398 -28.19 -4.11 7.29
N GLU A 399 -27.33 -4.84 6.55
CA GLU A 399 -27.73 -5.87 5.59
C GLU A 399 -27.96 -7.25 6.22
N LEU A 400 -27.44 -7.45 7.44
CA LEU A 400 -27.46 -8.72 8.15
C LEU A 400 -28.51 -8.75 9.27
N VAL A 401 -29.23 -7.64 9.50
CA VAL A 401 -30.26 -7.56 10.54
C VAL A 401 -31.45 -8.45 10.22
N GLU A 402 -31.70 -9.42 11.09
CA GLU A 402 -32.88 -10.26 11.09
C GLU A 402 -34.02 -9.53 11.78
N LYS A 403 -35.07 -9.16 11.02
CA LYS A 403 -36.23 -8.43 11.53
C LYS A 403 -37.37 -9.34 11.97
N ASP A 404 -37.26 -10.64 11.76
CA ASP A 404 -38.23 -11.65 12.14
C ASP A 404 -38.09 -12.00 13.64
N CYS A 405 -38.35 -11.02 14.49
CA CYS A 405 -38.29 -11.17 15.96
C CYS A 405 -39.63 -10.67 16.54
N ILE A 406 -40.16 -11.42 17.50
CA ILE A 406 -41.33 -11.01 18.23
C ILE A 406 -40.91 -10.19 19.43
N VAL A 407 -41.25 -8.92 19.45
CA VAL A 407 -41.01 -8.01 20.55
C VAL A 407 -42.07 -8.17 21.61
N VAL A 408 -41.71 -8.13 22.89
CA VAL A 408 -42.59 -8.25 24.04
C VAL A 408 -42.44 -7.05 24.97
N THR A 409 -43.41 -6.81 25.84
CA THR A 409 -43.36 -5.68 26.79
C THR A 409 -43.02 -6.16 28.19
N LYS A 410 -42.37 -5.30 28.98
CA LYS A 410 -41.93 -5.61 30.35
C LYS A 410 -43.07 -6.01 31.27
N ASP A 411 -44.27 -5.42 31.09
CA ASP A 411 -45.43 -5.61 31.92
C ASP A 411 -46.23 -6.87 31.56
N MET A 412 -45.80 -7.64 30.56
CA MET A 412 -46.44 -8.87 30.15
C MET A 412 -46.24 -9.97 31.17
N LYS A 413 -47.29 -10.73 31.47
CA LYS A 413 -47.23 -11.90 32.37
C LYS A 413 -46.61 -13.09 31.64
N LEU A 414 -45.90 -13.95 32.39
CA LEU A 414 -45.26 -15.14 31.86
C LEU A 414 -46.25 -16.08 31.14
N GLY A 415 -47.49 -16.21 31.60
CA GLY A 415 -48.52 -17.04 30.93
C GLY A 415 -48.89 -16.59 29.53
N ASP A 416 -48.95 -15.28 29.28
CA ASP A 416 -49.21 -14.74 27.96
C ASP A 416 -47.97 -14.83 27.06
N PHE A 417 -46.77 -14.64 27.64
CA PHE A 417 -45.55 -14.83 26.94
C PHE A 417 -45.33 -16.29 26.44
N VAL A 418 -45.70 -17.28 27.26
CA VAL A 418 -45.66 -18.71 26.85
C VAL A 418 -46.53 -18.97 25.61
N LYS A 419 -47.70 -18.34 25.48
CA LYS A 419 -48.54 -18.45 24.30
C LYS A 419 -47.89 -17.85 23.05
N ILE A 420 -47.14 -16.79 23.19
CA ILE A 420 -46.34 -16.15 22.12
C ILE A 420 -45.18 -17.07 21.72
N MET A 421 -44.46 -17.56 22.71
CA MET A 421 -43.32 -18.43 22.53
C MET A 421 -43.68 -19.73 21.79
N GLN A 422 -44.86 -20.32 22.05
CA GLN A 422 -45.34 -21.52 21.32
C GLN A 422 -45.52 -21.29 19.82
N LYS A 423 -45.69 -20.06 19.38
CA LYS A 423 -45.84 -19.67 17.99
C LYS A 423 -44.54 -19.19 17.34
N SER A 424 -43.52 -18.93 18.15
CA SER A 424 -42.23 -18.45 17.70
C SER A 424 -41.28 -19.60 17.42
N HIS A 425 -40.45 -19.45 16.40
CA HIS A 425 -39.31 -20.33 16.12
C HIS A 425 -37.97 -19.73 16.61
N ARG A 426 -38.02 -18.60 17.33
CA ARG A 426 -36.86 -17.89 17.83
C ARG A 426 -36.61 -18.16 19.31
N ASN A 427 -35.34 -18.16 19.72
CA ASN A 427 -34.93 -18.38 21.10
C ASN A 427 -34.70 -17.07 21.87
N PHE A 428 -34.86 -15.93 21.22
CA PHE A 428 -34.61 -14.60 21.77
C PHE A 428 -35.85 -13.74 21.61
N PHE A 429 -36.21 -13.02 22.68
CA PHE A 429 -37.34 -12.13 22.70
C PHE A 429 -36.94 -10.77 23.24
N PRO A 430 -36.82 -9.75 22.37
CA PRO A 430 -36.51 -8.40 22.78
C PRO A 430 -37.66 -7.81 23.64
N VAL A 431 -37.30 -7.11 24.71
CA VAL A 431 -38.22 -6.43 25.60
C VAL A 431 -38.16 -4.93 25.35
N GLU A 432 -39.31 -4.32 25.07
CA GLU A 432 -39.45 -2.88 24.88
C GLU A 432 -40.42 -2.30 25.91
N ASP A 433 -40.26 -0.99 26.16
CA ASP A 433 -41.24 -0.22 26.92
C ASP A 433 -42.48 0.07 26.04
N GLU A 434 -43.68 -0.17 26.56
CA GLU A 434 -44.92 -0.02 25.82
C GLU A 434 -45.17 1.41 25.29
N ASN A 435 -44.69 2.43 26.02
CA ASN A 435 -44.95 3.83 25.70
C ASN A 435 -43.80 4.47 24.88
N SER A 436 -42.55 4.26 25.26
CA SER A 436 -41.37 4.88 24.62
C SER A 436 -40.79 4.06 23.48
N ARG A 437 -41.12 2.77 23.37
CA ARG A 437 -40.52 1.80 22.47
C ARG A 437 -38.99 1.69 22.61
N GLU A 438 -38.52 2.04 23.79
CA GLU A 438 -37.08 1.88 24.11
C GLU A 438 -36.80 0.40 24.36
N PHE A 439 -35.62 -0.05 23.87
CA PHE A 439 -35.12 -1.38 24.16
C PHE A 439 -34.66 -1.44 25.61
N LEU A 440 -35.25 -2.34 26.40
CA LEU A 440 -34.97 -2.50 27.82
C LEU A 440 -34.08 -3.69 28.14
N GLY A 441 -34.14 -4.74 27.32
CA GLY A 441 -33.39 -5.96 27.56
C GLY A 441 -33.80 -7.10 26.65
N LEU A 442 -33.30 -8.28 26.92
CA LEU A 442 -33.52 -9.50 26.15
C LEU A 442 -33.95 -10.64 27.06
N ILE A 443 -34.88 -11.45 26.61
CA ILE A 443 -35.22 -12.72 27.26
C ILE A 443 -34.68 -13.84 26.37
N HIS A 444 -33.84 -14.68 26.92
CA HIS A 444 -33.40 -15.90 26.29
C HIS A 444 -34.24 -17.09 26.76
N LEU A 445 -34.57 -18.00 25.86
CA LEU A 445 -35.40 -19.17 26.16
C LEU A 445 -34.82 -20.05 27.28
N ASP A 446 -33.48 -20.12 27.36
CA ASP A 446 -32.81 -20.91 28.39
C ASP A 446 -32.99 -20.31 29.80
N ASP A 447 -33.04 -18.98 29.92
CA ASP A 447 -33.15 -18.27 31.21
C ASP A 447 -34.53 -18.44 31.86
N ILE A 448 -35.54 -18.65 31.02
CA ILE A 448 -36.92 -18.85 31.52
C ILE A 448 -37.29 -20.32 31.72
N ARG A 449 -36.40 -21.25 31.38
CA ARG A 449 -36.69 -22.69 31.43
C ARG A 449 -37.13 -23.19 32.80
N GLU A 450 -36.60 -22.59 33.88
CA GLU A 450 -36.98 -22.93 35.26
C GLU A 450 -38.43 -22.54 35.59
N TYR A 451 -38.97 -21.49 34.98
CA TYR A 451 -40.30 -20.97 35.23
C TYR A 451 -41.38 -21.63 34.33
N LEU A 452 -40.96 -22.30 33.24
CA LEU A 452 -41.90 -22.87 32.25
C LEU A 452 -42.68 -24.07 32.75
N PHE A 453 -42.17 -24.81 33.75
CA PHE A 453 -42.75 -26.07 34.18
C PHE A 453 -43.65 -25.95 35.43
N ASP A 454 -43.75 -24.75 36.03
CA ASP A 454 -44.62 -24.52 37.16
C ASP A 454 -45.72 -23.50 36.85
N PRO A 455 -46.97 -23.93 36.73
CA PRO A 455 -48.12 -23.07 36.41
C PRO A 455 -48.36 -21.92 37.41
N LEU A 456 -47.83 -22.01 38.62
CA LEU A 456 -47.98 -20.95 39.64
C LEU A 456 -47.31 -19.66 39.22
N PHE A 457 -46.24 -19.72 38.41
CA PHE A 457 -45.50 -18.56 37.93
C PHE A 457 -46.21 -17.84 36.78
N TYR A 458 -47.16 -18.47 36.08
CA TYR A 458 -47.80 -17.91 34.87
C TYR A 458 -48.61 -16.65 35.15
N GLU A 459 -49.22 -16.55 36.34
CA GLU A 459 -50.02 -15.39 36.75
C GLU A 459 -49.25 -14.39 37.65
N THR A 460 -48.12 -14.83 38.22
CA THR A 460 -47.43 -14.05 39.25
C THR A 460 -46.16 -13.37 38.76
N VAL A 461 -45.50 -13.92 37.72
CA VAL A 461 -44.21 -13.40 37.23
C VAL A 461 -44.44 -12.52 36.01
N PHE A 462 -43.83 -11.33 36.00
CA PHE A 462 -43.76 -10.39 34.90
C PHE A 462 -42.43 -10.48 34.20
N LEU A 463 -42.37 -10.16 32.88
CA LEU A 463 -41.15 -10.26 32.07
C LEU A 463 -40.02 -9.35 32.58
N GLU A 464 -40.35 -8.23 33.23
CA GLU A 464 -39.39 -7.33 33.85
C GLU A 464 -38.49 -8.04 34.89
N GLN A 465 -38.98 -9.09 35.55
CA GLN A 465 -38.27 -9.82 36.60
C GLN A 465 -37.29 -10.86 36.08
N ILE A 466 -37.45 -11.26 34.82
CA ILE A 466 -36.66 -12.34 34.21
C ILE A 466 -35.85 -11.90 32.98
N MET A 467 -36.02 -10.65 32.52
CA MET A 467 -35.25 -10.13 31.40
C MET A 467 -33.82 -9.81 31.81
N ASP A 468 -32.88 -10.07 30.93
CA ASP A 468 -31.51 -9.57 31.07
C ASP A 468 -31.43 -8.11 30.59
N THR A 469 -31.03 -7.21 31.47
CA THR A 469 -30.84 -5.78 31.19
C THR A 469 -29.41 -5.42 30.84
N GLN A 470 -28.45 -6.35 31.02
CA GLN A 470 -27.01 -6.11 30.75
C GLN A 470 -26.59 -6.67 29.40
N VAL A 471 -27.47 -6.66 28.43
CA VAL A 471 -27.22 -7.21 27.10
C VAL A 471 -26.30 -6.30 26.31
N GLN A 472 -25.26 -6.89 25.73
CA GLN A 472 -24.42 -6.18 24.77
C GLN A 472 -25.20 -5.94 23.46
N THR A 473 -25.23 -4.69 23.01
CA THR A 473 -25.95 -4.28 21.78
C THR A 473 -24.97 -3.94 20.66
N VAL A 474 -25.45 -4.01 19.42
CA VAL A 474 -24.72 -3.68 18.19
C VAL A 474 -25.40 -2.48 17.53
N GLY A 475 -24.60 -1.51 17.06
CA GLY A 475 -25.07 -0.41 16.23
C GLY A 475 -25.14 -0.78 14.73
N LEU A 476 -25.93 -0.04 13.96
CA LEU A 476 -26.04 -0.28 12.50
C LEU A 476 -24.74 -0.01 11.73
N ASP A 477 -23.90 0.87 12.26
CA ASP A 477 -22.63 1.29 11.67
C ASP A 477 -21.40 0.61 12.29
N ASP A 478 -21.61 -0.37 13.19
CA ASP A 478 -20.52 -1.10 13.83
C ASP A 478 -19.76 -1.95 12.81
N ASP A 479 -18.44 -2.08 12.99
CA ASP A 479 -17.61 -2.98 12.18
C ASP A 479 -17.93 -4.45 12.51
N LEU A 480 -18.18 -5.26 11.48
CA LEU A 480 -18.57 -6.67 11.67
C LEU A 480 -17.45 -7.52 12.31
N SER A 481 -16.18 -7.14 12.11
CA SER A 481 -15.08 -7.82 12.78
C SER A 481 -15.15 -7.61 14.30
N ASP A 482 -15.38 -6.37 14.74
CA ASP A 482 -15.55 -6.04 16.16
C ASP A 482 -16.80 -6.70 16.76
N VAL A 483 -17.88 -6.80 15.98
CA VAL A 483 -19.11 -7.50 16.39
C VAL A 483 -18.85 -8.99 16.61
N LEU A 484 -18.12 -9.64 15.71
CA LEU A 484 -17.72 -11.04 15.85
C LEU A 484 -16.83 -11.26 17.08
N ASP A 485 -15.82 -10.40 17.27
CA ASP A 485 -14.92 -10.49 18.42
C ASP A 485 -15.70 -10.34 19.73
N ARG A 486 -16.69 -9.45 19.79
CA ARG A 486 -17.60 -9.31 20.96
C ARG A 486 -18.47 -10.55 21.15
N MET A 487 -19.02 -11.13 20.05
CA MET A 487 -19.79 -12.37 20.11
C MET A 487 -18.93 -13.54 20.62
N ASP A 488 -17.67 -13.62 20.17
CA ASP A 488 -16.76 -14.69 20.58
C ASP A 488 -16.31 -14.53 22.04
N ALA A 489 -15.95 -13.32 22.45
CA ALA A 489 -15.54 -13.03 23.81
C ALA A 489 -16.65 -13.30 24.84
N ALA A 490 -17.91 -13.02 24.49
CA ALA A 490 -19.08 -13.26 25.33
C ALA A 490 -19.72 -14.65 25.10
N ASN A 491 -19.16 -15.48 24.22
CA ASN A 491 -19.73 -16.79 23.81
C ASN A 491 -21.20 -16.70 23.37
N LEU A 492 -21.56 -15.61 22.66
CA LEU A 492 -22.91 -15.35 22.16
C LEU A 492 -23.04 -15.82 20.70
N PHE A 493 -24.21 -16.36 20.35
CA PHE A 493 -24.54 -16.74 18.97
C PHE A 493 -25.34 -15.67 18.23
N SER A 494 -25.98 -14.76 18.97
CA SER A 494 -26.77 -13.66 18.44
C SER A 494 -26.71 -12.45 19.37
N MET A 495 -26.81 -11.25 18.82
CA MET A 495 -26.83 -9.99 19.56
C MET A 495 -27.95 -9.08 19.03
N PRO A 496 -28.61 -8.27 19.89
CA PRO A 496 -29.60 -7.30 19.45
C PRO A 496 -28.94 -6.10 18.78
N VAL A 497 -29.51 -5.67 17.66
CA VAL A 497 -29.13 -4.45 16.94
C VAL A 497 -30.05 -3.32 17.41
N VAL A 498 -29.44 -2.25 17.94
CA VAL A 498 -30.16 -1.11 18.52
C VAL A 498 -29.70 0.17 17.84
N ALA A 499 -30.64 1.02 17.46
CA ALA A 499 -30.36 2.36 16.93
C ALA A 499 -31.28 3.38 17.63
N ASN A 500 -30.72 4.48 18.11
CA ASN A 500 -31.45 5.52 18.85
C ASN A 500 -32.27 4.97 20.05
N ASN A 501 -31.72 4.03 20.81
CA ASN A 501 -32.37 3.29 21.89
C ASN A 501 -33.56 2.41 21.46
N GLN A 502 -33.79 2.21 20.18
CA GLN A 502 -34.85 1.35 19.68
C GLN A 502 -34.30 0.05 19.13
N PHE A 503 -34.99 -1.05 19.34
CA PHE A 503 -34.65 -2.35 18.77
C PHE A 503 -34.96 -2.36 17.27
N ILE A 504 -33.96 -2.75 16.47
CA ILE A 504 -34.09 -2.83 15.00
C ILE A 504 -34.20 -4.29 14.54
N GLY A 505 -33.56 -5.21 15.24
CA GLY A 505 -33.54 -6.64 14.91
C GLY A 505 -32.41 -7.35 15.60
N MET A 506 -32.16 -8.60 15.24
CA MET A 506 -31.06 -9.40 15.73
C MET A 506 -30.00 -9.59 14.66
N ILE A 507 -28.74 -9.76 15.05
CA ILE A 507 -27.68 -10.27 14.20
C ILE A 507 -27.19 -11.60 14.76
N SER A 508 -27.05 -12.63 13.91
CA SER A 508 -26.59 -13.95 14.33
C SER A 508 -25.33 -14.39 13.58
N LYS A 509 -24.50 -15.21 14.24
CA LYS A 509 -23.35 -15.87 13.60
C LYS A 509 -23.75 -16.71 12.39
N ALA A 510 -24.97 -17.31 12.41
CA ALA A 510 -25.46 -18.13 11.32
C ALA A 510 -25.74 -17.28 10.06
N THR A 511 -26.46 -16.18 10.19
CA THR A 511 -26.76 -15.26 9.06
C THR A 511 -25.47 -14.62 8.53
N LEU A 512 -24.57 -14.25 9.43
CA LEU A 512 -23.28 -13.71 9.05
C LEU A 512 -22.46 -14.76 8.26
N LEU A 513 -22.41 -16.02 8.73
CA LEU A 513 -21.69 -17.10 8.06
C LEU A 513 -22.27 -17.44 6.69
N ASP A 514 -23.60 -17.44 6.54
CA ASP A 514 -24.26 -17.65 5.25
C ASP A 514 -23.95 -16.54 4.26
N LYS A 515 -24.00 -15.29 4.69
CA LYS A 515 -23.65 -14.14 3.84
C LYS A 515 -22.16 -14.18 3.47
N TYR A 516 -21.30 -14.40 4.46
CA TYR A 516 -19.85 -14.58 4.26
C TYR A 516 -19.54 -15.68 3.23
N ARG A 517 -20.18 -16.84 3.35
CA ARG A 517 -20.04 -17.95 2.39
C ARG A 517 -20.52 -17.56 1.00
N ASN A 518 -21.64 -16.86 0.89
CA ASN A 518 -22.16 -16.40 -0.39
C ASN A 518 -21.22 -15.38 -1.05
N GLU A 519 -20.67 -14.44 -0.29
CA GLU A 519 -19.65 -13.50 -0.78
C GLU A 519 -18.36 -14.21 -1.20
N LEU A 520 -17.89 -15.20 -0.44
CA LEU A 520 -16.76 -16.05 -0.85
C LEU A 520 -17.05 -16.78 -2.17
N ILE A 521 -18.25 -17.36 -2.34
CA ILE A 521 -18.63 -18.04 -3.58
C ILE A 521 -18.66 -17.04 -4.75
N VAL A 522 -19.17 -15.85 -4.54
CA VAL A 522 -19.15 -14.78 -5.55
C VAL A 522 -17.71 -14.39 -5.89
N GLN A 523 -16.83 -14.28 -4.89
CA GLN A 523 -15.41 -13.96 -5.11
C GLN A 523 -14.60 -15.11 -5.72
N THR A 524 -15.01 -16.36 -5.53
CA THR A 524 -14.29 -17.54 -6.05
C THR A 524 -14.80 -18.04 -7.40
N ASN A 525 -16.07 -17.80 -7.76
CA ASN A 525 -16.67 -18.25 -9.01
C ASN A 525 -16.56 -17.23 -10.16
N HIS A 526 -15.85 -16.14 -9.96
CA HIS A 526 -15.55 -15.11 -10.95
C HIS A 526 -14.05 -14.78 -10.91
#